data_35bad84b2f0d7c7b1089060280e9eb9c
#
_entry.id   35bad84b2f0d7c7b1089060280e9eb9c
#
_cell.length_a   1.000
_cell.length_b   1.000
_cell.length_c   1.000
_cell.angle_alpha   90.00
_cell.angle_beta   90.00
_cell.angle_gamma   90.00
#
_symmetry.space_group_name_H-M   'P 1'
#
loop_
_entity.id
_entity.type
_entity.pdbx_description
1 polymer ?
#
loop_
_entity_poly.entity_id
_entity_poly.type
_entity_poly.pdbx_seq_one_letter_code
_entity_poly.pdbx_strand_id
1 'polypeptide(L)'
;MSVISMKQLLEAGVHFGHQTRRWNPKMAPYIYTERNGIYIIDLQQSVGMVDDAYNAIADIVANGGNILFVGTKKQAQDAIKTEAERCGQFYVNERWLGGMLTNFKTIQSRIARLKQIEAMEADGTFDVLPKKEVIELKKELVKLQKNLGGIKEMKRLPDAIFIVDPKKERICVQEAHTLGIPLIGICDTNCDPEELDYVIPGNDDAIRAVKLIVSKMADAVIEAKQGTADVDGEIEAESEEFAATEE
;
A
#
# COMPACT_ATOMS: atom_id res chain seq x y z
N MET A 1 -4.09 -18.28 -15.19
CA MET A 1 -3.76 -19.03 -13.94
C MET A 1 -3.99 -18.07 -12.80
N SER A 2 -4.52 -18.51 -11.64
CA SER A 2 -4.67 -17.59 -10.52
C SER A 2 -3.30 -17.22 -9.92
N VAL A 3 -3.18 -15.98 -9.47
CA VAL A 3 -1.97 -15.40 -8.88
C VAL A 3 -1.57 -16.10 -7.58
N ILE A 4 -2.58 -16.57 -6.83
CA ILE A 4 -2.40 -17.31 -5.58
C ILE A 4 -3.24 -18.58 -5.60
N SER A 5 -2.66 -19.71 -5.18
CA SER A 5 -3.41 -20.95 -5.01
C SER A 5 -4.18 -20.95 -3.68
N MET A 6 -5.33 -21.63 -3.66
CA MET A 6 -6.10 -21.83 -2.42
C MET A 6 -5.28 -22.48 -1.30
N LYS A 7 -4.33 -23.37 -1.65
CA LYS A 7 -3.43 -24.02 -0.71
C LYS A 7 -2.52 -23.01 0.01
N GLN A 8 -1.96 -22.06 -0.72
CA GLN A 8 -1.12 -20.99 -0.15
C GLN A 8 -1.93 -20.09 0.80
N LEU A 9 -3.17 -19.73 0.44
CA LEU A 9 -4.06 -18.95 1.30
C LEU A 9 -4.39 -19.71 2.59
N LEU A 10 -4.66 -21.01 2.48
CA LEU A 10 -4.95 -21.86 3.64
C LEU A 10 -3.74 -21.97 4.59
N GLU A 11 -2.54 -22.24 4.06
CA GLU A 11 -1.30 -22.37 4.83
C GLU A 11 -0.88 -21.04 5.50
N ALA A 12 -1.16 -19.92 4.86
CA ALA A 12 -0.94 -18.60 5.44
C ALA A 12 -1.98 -18.19 6.50
N GLY A 13 -3.11 -18.93 6.61
CA GLY A 13 -4.16 -18.67 7.57
C GLY A 13 -5.07 -17.50 7.18
N VAL A 14 -5.23 -17.21 5.88
CA VAL A 14 -6.09 -16.15 5.35
C VAL A 14 -7.55 -16.39 5.66
N HIS A 15 -7.97 -17.64 5.80
CA HIS A 15 -9.35 -18.05 6.04
C HIS A 15 -9.89 -17.76 7.45
N PHE A 16 -9.04 -17.43 8.41
CA PHE A 16 -9.50 -17.07 9.74
C PHE A 16 -9.97 -15.63 9.80
N GLY A 17 -11.22 -15.42 10.15
CA GLY A 17 -11.77 -14.10 10.44
C GLY A 17 -11.77 -13.78 11.94
N HIS A 18 -12.51 -12.77 12.31
CA HIS A 18 -12.69 -12.33 13.68
C HIS A 18 -13.75 -13.13 14.42
N GLN A 19 -13.84 -12.93 15.73
CA GLN A 19 -14.90 -13.50 16.58
C GLN A 19 -16.28 -13.06 16.09
N THR A 20 -17.25 -13.97 16.14
CA THR A 20 -18.61 -13.76 15.64
C THR A 20 -19.29 -12.49 16.18
N ARG A 21 -19.05 -12.14 17.45
CA ARG A 21 -19.60 -10.92 18.07
C ARG A 21 -19.08 -9.59 17.49
N ARG A 22 -18.01 -9.61 16.70
CA ARG A 22 -17.35 -8.41 16.15
C ARG A 22 -17.58 -8.23 14.66
N TRP A 23 -18.32 -9.10 14.03
CA TRP A 23 -18.48 -9.12 12.60
C TRP A 23 -19.31 -7.96 12.06
N ASN A 24 -19.16 -7.69 10.77
CA ASN A 24 -20.02 -6.78 10.03
C ASN A 24 -21.01 -7.62 9.19
N PRO A 25 -22.34 -7.38 9.29
CA PRO A 25 -23.35 -8.11 8.51
C PRO A 25 -23.12 -8.05 6.99
N LYS A 26 -22.53 -6.99 6.46
CA LYS A 26 -22.20 -6.84 5.04
C LYS A 26 -21.14 -7.85 4.56
N MET A 27 -20.38 -8.42 5.49
CA MET A 27 -19.41 -9.49 5.18
C MET A 27 -20.04 -10.88 5.04
N ALA A 28 -21.36 -11.02 5.29
CA ALA A 28 -22.06 -12.29 5.18
C ALA A 28 -21.81 -13.06 3.86
N PRO A 29 -21.78 -12.43 2.67
CA PRO A 29 -21.50 -13.13 1.41
C PRO A 29 -20.12 -13.79 1.34
N TYR A 30 -19.13 -13.29 2.10
CA TYR A 30 -17.75 -13.75 2.10
C TYR A 30 -17.41 -14.76 3.19
N ILE A 31 -18.42 -15.12 4.03
CA ILE A 31 -18.25 -16.04 5.14
C ILE A 31 -18.72 -17.43 4.69
N TYR A 32 -17.82 -18.41 4.78
CA TYR A 32 -18.12 -19.81 4.49
C TYR A 32 -18.89 -20.50 5.64
N THR A 33 -18.41 -20.35 6.89
CA THR A 33 -19.00 -20.97 8.06
C THR A 33 -18.49 -20.32 9.35
N GLU A 34 -19.05 -20.80 10.49
CA GLU A 34 -18.53 -20.48 11.82
C GLU A 34 -17.93 -21.73 12.46
N ARG A 35 -16.79 -21.57 13.13
CA ARG A 35 -16.18 -22.63 13.92
C ARG A 35 -15.57 -22.06 15.20
N ASN A 36 -15.94 -22.61 16.34
CA ASN A 36 -15.46 -22.21 17.67
C ASN A 36 -15.61 -20.69 17.97
N GLY A 37 -16.72 -20.08 17.53
CA GLY A 37 -16.96 -18.65 17.73
C GLY A 37 -16.12 -17.72 16.86
N ILE A 38 -15.51 -18.24 15.80
CA ILE A 38 -14.73 -17.49 14.80
C ILE A 38 -15.33 -17.76 13.42
N TYR A 39 -15.49 -16.72 12.62
CA TYR A 39 -15.91 -16.88 11.24
C TYR A 39 -14.77 -17.38 10.37
N ILE A 40 -15.11 -18.25 9.42
CA ILE A 40 -14.19 -18.75 8.40
C ILE A 40 -14.55 -18.09 7.07
N ILE A 41 -13.60 -17.43 6.46
CA ILE A 41 -13.75 -16.74 5.18
C ILE A 41 -13.73 -17.75 4.03
N ASP A 42 -14.54 -17.53 3.01
CA ASP A 42 -14.59 -18.34 1.81
C ASP A 42 -13.39 -18.05 0.90
N LEU A 43 -12.41 -18.96 0.93
CA LEU A 43 -11.21 -18.83 0.13
C LEU A 43 -11.45 -18.98 -1.38
N GLN A 44 -12.54 -19.61 -1.81
CA GLN A 44 -12.85 -19.72 -3.25
C GLN A 44 -13.12 -18.33 -3.84
N GLN A 45 -13.88 -17.51 -3.11
CA GLN A 45 -14.10 -16.12 -3.48
C GLN A 45 -12.82 -15.29 -3.35
N SER A 46 -12.06 -15.48 -2.25
CA SER A 46 -10.82 -14.73 -2.02
C SER A 46 -9.81 -14.91 -3.16
N VAL A 47 -9.67 -16.11 -3.75
CA VAL A 47 -8.76 -16.36 -4.89
C VAL A 47 -9.13 -15.47 -6.07
N GLY A 48 -10.41 -15.45 -6.48
CA GLY A 48 -10.86 -14.63 -7.61
C GLY A 48 -10.69 -13.13 -7.35
N MET A 49 -11.03 -12.69 -6.13
CA MET A 49 -10.94 -11.28 -5.77
C MET A 49 -9.49 -10.79 -5.59
N VAL A 50 -8.56 -11.68 -5.26
CA VAL A 50 -7.11 -11.38 -5.33
C VAL A 50 -6.66 -11.20 -6.77
N ASP A 51 -7.13 -12.03 -7.69
CA ASP A 51 -6.80 -11.91 -9.13
C ASP A 51 -7.36 -10.58 -9.69
N ASP A 52 -8.59 -10.19 -9.33
CA ASP A 52 -9.18 -8.92 -9.72
C ASP A 52 -8.39 -7.71 -9.19
N ALA A 53 -8.00 -7.75 -7.92
CA ALA A 53 -7.19 -6.70 -7.29
C ALA A 53 -5.79 -6.61 -7.92
N TYR A 54 -5.18 -7.76 -8.24
CA TYR A 54 -3.89 -7.85 -8.92
C TYR A 54 -3.94 -7.16 -10.29
N ASN A 55 -4.94 -7.51 -11.10
CA ASN A 55 -5.13 -6.93 -12.43
C ASN A 55 -5.39 -5.42 -12.35
N ALA A 56 -6.22 -4.97 -11.40
CA ALA A 56 -6.49 -3.54 -11.21
C ALA A 56 -5.21 -2.75 -10.86
N ILE A 57 -4.35 -3.29 -10.00
CA ILE A 57 -3.04 -2.67 -9.69
C ILE A 57 -2.14 -2.65 -10.91
N ALA A 58 -2.06 -3.76 -11.65
CA ALA A 58 -1.24 -3.86 -12.85
C ALA A 58 -1.67 -2.84 -13.91
N ASP A 59 -2.98 -2.71 -14.15
CA ASP A 59 -3.53 -1.75 -15.12
C ASP A 59 -3.22 -0.30 -14.74
N ILE A 60 -3.37 0.05 -13.44
CA ILE A 60 -3.06 1.40 -12.96
C ILE A 60 -1.58 1.72 -13.15
N VAL A 61 -0.69 0.78 -12.82
CA VAL A 61 0.75 0.97 -12.94
C VAL A 61 1.22 0.97 -14.39
N ALA A 62 0.65 0.13 -15.25
CA ALA A 62 0.92 0.13 -16.70
C ALA A 62 0.58 1.48 -17.35
N ASN A 63 -0.42 2.21 -16.82
CA ASN A 63 -0.76 3.56 -17.23
C ASN A 63 0.09 4.66 -16.53
N GLY A 64 1.21 4.30 -15.89
CA GLY A 64 2.10 5.24 -15.20
C GLY A 64 1.56 5.73 -13.85
N GLY A 65 0.58 5.05 -13.28
CA GLY A 65 0.01 5.36 -11.97
C GLY A 65 0.90 4.91 -10.81
N ASN A 66 0.70 5.53 -9.65
CA ASN A 66 1.39 5.20 -8.41
C ASN A 66 0.42 4.63 -7.39
N ILE A 67 0.88 3.63 -6.65
CA ILE A 67 0.13 2.97 -5.59
C ILE A 67 0.67 3.42 -4.23
N LEU A 68 -0.22 3.76 -3.30
CA LEU A 68 0.13 4.01 -1.91
C LEU A 68 -0.26 2.80 -1.05
N PHE A 69 0.71 2.12 -0.48
CA PHE A 69 0.49 1.00 0.44
C PHE A 69 0.27 1.52 1.86
N VAL A 70 -0.87 1.17 2.47
CA VAL A 70 -1.27 1.65 3.82
C VAL A 70 -1.56 0.49 4.74
N GLY A 71 -0.90 0.48 5.90
CA GLY A 71 -1.17 -0.51 6.93
C GLY A 71 -0.42 -0.20 8.21
N THR A 72 -1.11 0.40 9.18
CA THR A 72 -0.52 0.79 10.47
C THR A 72 -0.67 -0.28 11.55
N LYS A 73 -1.28 -1.41 11.23
CA LYS A 73 -1.41 -2.55 12.14
C LYS A 73 -0.04 -3.19 12.35
N LYS A 74 0.31 -3.53 13.60
CA LYS A 74 1.63 -4.11 13.91
C LYS A 74 1.98 -5.33 13.03
N GLN A 75 0.96 -6.12 12.68
CA GLN A 75 1.12 -7.29 11.82
C GLN A 75 1.39 -6.95 10.35
N ALA A 76 1.03 -5.74 9.93
CA ALA A 76 1.17 -5.28 8.54
C ALA A 76 2.37 -4.36 8.32
N GLN A 77 2.85 -3.67 9.35
CA GLN A 77 3.87 -2.60 9.25
C GLN A 77 5.11 -3.01 8.45
N ASP A 78 5.70 -4.15 8.79
CA ASP A 78 6.92 -4.62 8.15
C ASP A 78 6.67 -5.12 6.72
N ALA A 79 5.56 -5.83 6.50
CA ALA A 79 5.19 -6.31 5.18
C ALA A 79 4.92 -5.14 4.21
N ILE A 80 4.15 -4.15 4.64
CA ILE A 80 3.85 -2.94 3.86
C ILE A 80 5.13 -2.21 3.47
N LYS A 81 6.03 -1.96 4.43
CA LYS A 81 7.29 -1.27 4.16
C LYS A 81 8.16 -2.05 3.18
N THR A 82 8.44 -3.32 3.49
CA THR A 82 9.37 -4.16 2.71
C THR A 82 8.88 -4.33 1.27
N GLU A 83 7.60 -4.59 1.07
CA GLU A 83 7.06 -4.86 -0.26
C GLU A 83 6.88 -3.58 -1.08
N ALA A 84 6.49 -2.46 -0.46
CA ALA A 84 6.43 -1.17 -1.14
C ALA A 84 7.82 -0.69 -1.58
N GLU A 85 8.84 -0.85 -0.73
CA GLU A 85 10.23 -0.55 -1.09
C GLU A 85 10.73 -1.48 -2.22
N ARG A 86 10.36 -2.79 -2.18
CA ARG A 86 10.72 -3.76 -3.22
C ARG A 86 10.17 -3.39 -4.60
N CYS A 87 8.94 -2.92 -4.69
CA CYS A 87 8.32 -2.52 -5.95
C CYS A 87 8.50 -1.04 -6.31
N GLY A 88 9.22 -0.27 -5.48
CA GLY A 88 9.47 1.16 -5.69
C GLY A 88 8.19 1.99 -5.68
N GLN A 89 7.32 1.73 -4.72
CA GLN A 89 6.07 2.46 -4.48
C GLN A 89 6.07 3.11 -3.09
N PHE A 90 5.06 3.93 -2.82
CA PHE A 90 4.94 4.69 -1.59
C PHE A 90 4.24 3.89 -0.50
N TYR A 91 4.53 4.21 0.78
CA TYR A 91 3.88 3.53 1.89
C TYR A 91 3.65 4.41 3.12
N VAL A 92 2.65 4.02 3.92
CA VAL A 92 2.40 4.54 5.28
C VAL A 92 2.18 3.34 6.18
N ASN A 93 3.16 3.06 7.05
CA ASN A 93 3.14 1.88 7.93
C ASN A 93 3.08 2.19 9.42
N GLU A 94 3.29 3.45 9.85
CA GLU A 94 3.33 3.78 11.28
C GLU A 94 2.02 4.41 11.76
N ARG A 95 1.65 5.54 11.19
CA ARG A 95 0.42 6.26 11.54
C ARG A 95 -0.07 7.08 10.37
N TRP A 96 -1.34 6.93 10.04
CA TRP A 96 -2.00 7.86 9.14
C TRP A 96 -2.20 9.21 9.83
N LEU A 97 -1.70 10.28 9.23
CA LEU A 97 -1.92 11.63 9.71
C LEU A 97 -3.14 12.21 8.99
N GLY A 98 -4.15 12.67 9.74
CA GLY A 98 -5.33 13.29 9.11
C GLY A 98 -4.93 14.43 8.19
N GLY A 99 -5.50 14.44 6.98
CA GLY A 99 -5.16 15.40 5.92
C GLY A 99 -3.96 14.97 5.05
N MET A 100 -3.53 13.72 5.11
CA MET A 100 -2.42 13.23 4.27
C MET A 100 -2.68 13.38 2.78
N LEU A 101 -3.91 13.19 2.36
CA LEU A 101 -4.35 13.36 0.98
C LEU A 101 -5.11 14.68 0.78
N THR A 102 -6.10 14.94 1.61
CA THR A 102 -6.96 16.12 1.50
C THR A 102 -6.24 17.44 1.78
N ASN A 103 -5.15 17.42 2.55
CA ASN A 103 -4.28 18.57 2.79
C ASN A 103 -2.83 18.30 2.36
N PHE A 104 -2.68 17.73 1.18
CA PHE A 104 -1.39 17.26 0.63
C PHE A 104 -0.34 18.37 0.56
N LYS A 105 -0.75 19.63 0.27
CA LYS A 105 0.17 20.79 0.26
C LYS A 105 0.87 21.00 1.61
N THR A 106 0.15 20.82 2.72
CA THR A 106 0.73 20.92 4.06
C THR A 106 1.68 19.74 4.34
N ILE A 107 1.31 18.53 3.90
CA ILE A 107 2.18 17.35 4.02
C ILE A 107 3.46 17.56 3.22
N GLN A 108 3.39 18.08 2.01
CA GLN A 108 4.59 18.41 1.21
C GLN A 108 5.49 19.42 1.90
N SER A 109 4.93 20.44 2.59
CA SER A 109 5.75 21.36 3.37
C SER A 109 6.48 20.68 4.53
N ARG A 110 5.86 19.66 5.15
CA ARG A 110 6.52 18.84 6.18
C ARG A 110 7.57 17.90 5.61
N ILE A 111 7.36 17.35 4.43
CA ILE A 111 8.37 16.58 3.70
C ILE A 111 9.56 17.48 3.30
N ALA A 112 9.30 18.69 2.85
CA ALA A 112 10.38 19.67 2.58
C ALA A 112 11.19 19.96 3.86
N ARG A 113 10.53 20.11 5.00
CA ARG A 113 11.20 20.26 6.31
C ARG A 113 12.04 19.03 6.67
N LEU A 114 11.54 17.81 6.42
CA LEU A 114 12.30 16.58 6.59
C LEU A 114 13.59 16.61 5.77
N LYS A 115 13.48 16.87 4.46
CA LYS A 115 14.61 16.97 3.54
C LYS A 115 15.60 18.06 3.95
N GLN A 116 15.11 19.20 4.46
CA GLN A 116 15.95 20.27 4.97
C GLN A 116 16.79 19.83 6.17
N ILE A 117 16.17 19.15 7.16
CA ILE A 117 16.90 18.68 8.35
C ILE A 117 17.93 17.61 7.99
N GLU A 118 17.60 16.70 7.06
CA GLU A 118 18.56 15.71 6.54
C GLU A 118 19.76 16.37 5.83
N ALA A 119 19.51 17.41 5.04
CA ALA A 119 20.57 18.18 4.39
C ALA A 119 21.47 18.88 5.43
N MET A 120 20.87 19.48 6.48
CA MET A 120 21.65 20.11 7.57
C MET A 120 22.51 19.11 8.35
N GLU A 121 22.07 17.84 8.45
CA GLU A 121 22.87 16.78 9.06
C GLU A 121 24.04 16.35 8.13
N ALA A 122 23.79 16.29 6.84
CA ALA A 122 24.77 15.86 5.85
C ALA A 122 25.87 16.93 5.57
N ASP A 123 25.54 18.20 5.61
CA ASP A 123 26.45 19.32 5.33
C ASP A 123 27.26 19.80 6.56
N GLY A 124 27.07 19.15 7.73
CA GLY A 124 27.79 19.48 8.96
C GLY A 124 27.25 20.71 9.72
N THR A 125 26.11 21.25 9.32
CA THR A 125 25.47 22.39 10.02
C THR A 125 25.22 22.09 11.50
N PHE A 126 24.99 20.82 11.87
CA PHE A 126 24.79 20.41 13.26
C PHE A 126 26.02 20.64 14.15
N ASP A 127 27.22 20.71 13.59
CA ASP A 127 28.45 20.94 14.37
C ASP A 127 28.61 22.41 14.80
N VAL A 128 27.94 23.33 14.12
CA VAL A 128 27.97 24.77 14.38
C VAL A 128 26.83 25.22 15.33
N LEU A 129 25.74 24.42 15.39
CA LEU A 129 24.56 24.74 16.20
C LEU A 129 24.75 24.42 17.70
N PRO A 130 24.04 25.14 18.59
CA PRO A 130 24.01 24.79 20.01
C PRO A 130 23.50 23.38 20.23
N LYS A 131 24.10 22.61 21.14
CA LYS A 131 23.74 21.21 21.42
C LYS A 131 22.25 20.99 21.70
N LYS A 132 21.58 21.94 22.32
CA LYS A 132 20.14 21.85 22.62
C LYS A 132 19.30 21.86 21.34
N GLU A 133 19.62 22.72 20.40
CA GLU A 133 18.93 22.82 19.10
C GLU A 133 19.15 21.55 18.26
N VAL A 134 20.37 21.03 18.23
CA VAL A 134 20.68 19.78 17.53
C VAL A 134 19.84 18.62 18.07
N ILE A 135 19.67 18.53 19.41
CA ILE A 135 18.85 17.49 20.03
C ILE A 135 17.37 17.64 19.61
N GLU A 136 16.85 18.86 19.54
CA GLU A 136 15.46 19.12 19.11
C GLU A 136 15.27 18.78 17.63
N LEU A 137 16.21 19.19 16.77
CA LEU A 137 16.19 18.85 15.32
C LEU A 137 16.26 17.35 15.10
N LYS A 138 17.12 16.62 15.82
CA LYS A 138 17.19 15.14 15.72
C LYS A 138 15.90 14.46 16.18
N LYS A 139 15.24 14.97 17.21
CA LYS A 139 13.92 14.45 17.62
C LYS A 139 12.85 14.72 16.57
N GLU A 140 12.86 15.91 15.95
CA GLU A 140 11.96 16.27 14.86
C GLU A 140 12.22 15.37 13.66
N LEU A 141 13.47 15.16 13.26
CA LEU A 141 13.88 14.30 12.16
C LEU A 141 13.34 12.87 12.31
N VAL A 142 13.61 12.24 13.45
CA VAL A 142 13.14 10.88 13.74
C VAL A 142 11.62 10.78 13.64
N LYS A 143 10.89 11.78 14.16
CA LYS A 143 9.42 11.81 14.11
C LYS A 143 8.89 11.98 12.68
N LEU A 144 9.50 12.86 11.89
CA LEU A 144 9.11 13.11 10.51
C LEU A 144 9.44 11.90 9.64
N GLN A 145 10.64 11.34 9.77
CA GLN A 145 11.09 10.16 9.02
C GLN A 145 10.20 8.94 9.32
N LYS A 146 9.83 8.73 10.59
CA LYS A 146 8.94 7.65 10.99
C LYS A 146 7.56 7.73 10.32
N ASN A 147 6.97 8.92 10.22
CA ASN A 147 5.59 9.08 9.74
C ASN A 147 5.49 9.42 8.26
N LEU A 148 6.49 10.06 7.68
CA LEU A 148 6.47 10.57 6.30
C LEU A 148 7.55 9.97 5.41
N GLY A 149 8.44 9.14 5.95
CA GLY A 149 9.57 8.56 5.20
C GLY A 149 9.11 7.80 3.97
N GLY A 150 8.03 7.01 4.07
CA GLY A 150 7.53 6.21 2.95
C GLY A 150 6.85 7.01 1.83
N ILE A 151 6.52 8.28 2.07
CA ILE A 151 5.93 9.18 1.07
C ILE A 151 6.85 10.36 0.72
N LYS A 152 8.13 10.31 1.13
CA LYS A 152 9.11 11.39 0.95
C LYS A 152 9.29 11.80 -0.51
N GLU A 153 9.25 10.85 -1.43
CA GLU A 153 9.43 11.10 -2.87
C GLU A 153 8.09 11.23 -3.63
N MET A 154 6.96 11.18 -2.94
CA MET A 154 5.64 11.32 -3.55
C MET A 154 5.37 12.77 -3.93
N LYS A 155 5.43 13.08 -5.23
CA LYS A 155 5.25 14.44 -5.78
C LYS A 155 3.79 14.80 -6.07
N ARG A 156 2.94 13.80 -6.31
CA ARG A 156 1.51 13.92 -6.61
C ARG A 156 0.70 12.94 -5.77
N LEU A 157 -0.61 13.12 -5.71
CA LEU A 157 -1.50 12.16 -5.07
C LEU A 157 -1.36 10.78 -5.74
N PRO A 158 -1.54 9.68 -4.99
CA PRO A 158 -1.54 8.34 -5.56
C PRO A 158 -2.75 8.12 -6.45
N ASP A 159 -2.61 7.25 -7.44
CA ASP A 159 -3.67 6.90 -8.38
C ASP A 159 -4.55 5.77 -7.83
N ALA A 160 -4.05 4.99 -6.87
CA ALA A 160 -4.83 4.07 -6.03
C ALA A 160 -4.15 3.84 -4.68
N ILE A 161 -4.91 3.31 -3.72
CA ILE A 161 -4.43 2.98 -2.39
C ILE A 161 -4.69 1.50 -2.12
N PHE A 162 -3.63 0.78 -1.72
CA PHE A 162 -3.77 -0.56 -1.16
C PHE A 162 -3.77 -0.47 0.36
N ILE A 163 -4.83 -0.99 1.00
CA ILE A 163 -5.07 -0.81 2.44
C ILE A 163 -5.19 -2.16 3.17
N VAL A 164 -4.63 -2.23 4.38
CA VAL A 164 -4.81 -3.37 5.29
C VAL A 164 -5.63 -2.90 6.49
N ASP A 165 -6.75 -3.55 6.77
CA ASP A 165 -7.72 -3.19 7.81
C ASP A 165 -8.35 -1.79 7.59
N PRO A 166 -9.33 -1.66 6.66
CA PRO A 166 -10.02 -0.39 6.39
C PRO A 166 -10.70 0.20 7.62
N LYS A 167 -11.16 -0.64 8.55
CA LYS A 167 -11.79 -0.18 9.80
C LYS A 167 -10.82 0.59 10.69
N LYS A 168 -9.56 0.18 10.74
CA LYS A 168 -8.51 0.87 11.50
C LYS A 168 -8.06 2.13 10.77
N GLU A 169 -7.94 2.07 9.46
CA GLU A 169 -7.48 3.16 8.61
C GLU A 169 -8.65 4.04 8.10
N ARG A 170 -9.72 4.17 8.89
CA ARG A 170 -10.96 4.86 8.49
C ARG A 170 -10.74 6.28 7.97
N ILE A 171 -9.75 7.01 8.52
CA ILE A 171 -9.45 8.38 8.06
C ILE A 171 -8.89 8.33 6.64
N CYS A 172 -8.01 7.38 6.34
CA CYS A 172 -7.48 7.15 5.00
C CYS A 172 -8.61 6.86 4.00
N VAL A 173 -9.52 5.94 4.35
CA VAL A 173 -10.70 5.59 3.53
C VAL A 173 -11.55 6.81 3.23
N GLN A 174 -11.88 7.61 4.24
CA GLN A 174 -12.69 8.83 4.07
C GLN A 174 -12.00 9.88 3.19
N GLU A 175 -10.70 10.06 3.32
CA GLU A 175 -9.94 10.98 2.49
C GLU A 175 -9.86 10.50 1.03
N ALA A 176 -9.66 9.19 0.82
CA ALA A 176 -9.64 8.59 -0.51
C ALA A 176 -10.99 8.76 -1.22
N HIS A 177 -12.11 8.45 -0.56
CA HIS A 177 -13.45 8.67 -1.09
C HIS A 177 -13.72 10.13 -1.44
N THR A 178 -13.27 11.07 -0.59
CA THR A 178 -13.44 12.51 -0.84
C THR A 178 -12.73 12.96 -2.11
N LEU A 179 -11.62 12.32 -2.44
CA LEU A 179 -10.79 12.64 -3.61
C LEU A 179 -11.07 11.75 -4.82
N GLY A 180 -11.94 10.75 -4.67
CA GLY A 180 -12.24 9.77 -5.73
C GLY A 180 -11.07 8.85 -6.07
N ILE A 181 -10.19 8.56 -5.11
CA ILE A 181 -9.05 7.66 -5.30
C ILE A 181 -9.52 6.24 -5.01
N PRO A 182 -9.36 5.29 -5.95
CA PRO A 182 -9.79 3.91 -5.79
C PRO A 182 -9.05 3.20 -4.65
N LEU A 183 -9.81 2.42 -3.89
CA LEU A 183 -9.37 1.67 -2.72
C LEU A 183 -9.36 0.17 -3.02
N ILE A 184 -8.21 -0.45 -2.83
CA ILE A 184 -7.98 -1.89 -2.93
C ILE A 184 -7.54 -2.37 -1.56
N GLY A 185 -8.07 -3.47 -1.03
CA GLY A 185 -7.56 -3.84 0.28
C GLY A 185 -8.05 -5.15 0.88
N ILE A 186 -7.35 -5.54 1.95
CA ILE A 186 -7.69 -6.71 2.75
C ILE A 186 -8.81 -6.35 3.72
N CYS A 187 -9.93 -7.03 3.59
CA CYS A 187 -11.14 -6.85 4.39
C CYS A 187 -11.41 -8.10 5.22
N ASP A 188 -11.25 -8.01 6.53
CA ASP A 188 -11.63 -9.08 7.45
C ASP A 188 -13.14 -9.00 7.80
N THR A 189 -13.65 -10.00 8.47
CA THR A 189 -15.08 -10.14 8.79
C THR A 189 -15.68 -9.02 9.66
N ASN A 190 -14.85 -8.14 10.24
CA ASN A 190 -15.25 -6.99 11.05
C ASN A 190 -15.27 -5.66 10.29
N CYS A 191 -14.92 -5.65 9.03
CA CYS A 191 -14.84 -4.46 8.16
C CYS A 191 -16.10 -4.29 7.31
N ASP A 192 -16.25 -3.14 6.67
CA ASP A 192 -17.29 -2.87 5.68
C ASP A 192 -16.70 -3.04 4.26
N PRO A 193 -17.12 -4.07 3.51
CA PRO A 193 -16.60 -4.30 2.16
C PRO A 193 -17.02 -3.22 1.15
N GLU A 194 -18.12 -2.51 1.38
CA GLU A 194 -18.60 -1.46 0.47
C GLU A 194 -17.72 -0.19 0.51
N GLU A 195 -16.81 -0.07 1.48
CA GLU A 195 -15.84 1.01 1.56
C GLU A 195 -14.66 0.82 0.57
N LEU A 196 -14.54 -0.34 -0.08
CA LEU A 196 -13.46 -0.68 -1.00
C LEU A 196 -14.00 -0.92 -2.41
N ASP A 197 -13.27 -0.46 -3.42
CA ASP A 197 -13.57 -0.74 -4.83
C ASP A 197 -13.16 -2.16 -5.22
N TYR A 198 -12.04 -2.65 -4.67
CA TYR A 198 -11.56 -4.02 -4.84
C TYR A 198 -11.32 -4.64 -3.47
N VAL A 199 -12.24 -5.52 -3.09
CA VAL A 199 -12.23 -6.20 -1.79
C VAL A 199 -11.42 -7.49 -1.90
N ILE A 200 -10.51 -7.72 -0.96
CA ILE A 200 -9.83 -8.99 -0.77
C ILE A 200 -10.26 -9.56 0.58
N PRO A 201 -11.25 -10.48 0.63
CA PRO A 201 -11.66 -11.09 1.89
C PRO A 201 -10.52 -11.92 2.46
N GLY A 202 -10.08 -11.57 3.67
CA GLY A 202 -8.94 -12.24 4.28
C GLY A 202 -8.58 -11.75 5.66
N ASN A 203 -7.78 -12.55 6.35
CA ASN A 203 -7.28 -12.25 7.69
C ASN A 203 -6.26 -11.12 7.68
N ASP A 204 -6.53 -10.06 8.40
CA ASP A 204 -5.66 -8.90 8.56
C ASP A 204 -4.82 -8.93 9.85
N ASP A 205 -5.01 -9.94 10.70
CA ASP A 205 -4.29 -10.16 11.96
C ASP A 205 -3.11 -11.13 11.83
N ALA A 206 -3.11 -12.01 10.84
CA ALA A 206 -2.04 -12.97 10.63
C ALA A 206 -0.92 -12.39 9.77
N ILE A 207 0.28 -12.24 10.34
CA ILE A 207 1.47 -11.70 9.64
C ILE A 207 1.72 -12.42 8.31
N ARG A 208 1.58 -13.76 8.29
CA ARG A 208 1.79 -14.57 7.08
C ARG A 208 0.74 -14.30 6.00
N ALA A 209 -0.53 -14.11 6.40
CA ALA A 209 -1.62 -13.81 5.49
C ALA A 209 -1.44 -12.43 4.84
N VAL A 210 -1.18 -11.41 5.66
CA VAL A 210 -0.92 -10.05 5.18
C VAL A 210 0.29 -10.03 4.25
N LYS A 211 1.42 -10.63 4.67
CA LYS A 211 2.64 -10.68 3.86
C LYS A 211 2.41 -11.37 2.51
N LEU A 212 1.68 -12.48 2.48
CA LEU A 212 1.37 -13.21 1.24
C LEU A 212 0.60 -12.32 0.25
N ILE A 213 -0.46 -11.65 0.71
CA ILE A 213 -1.30 -10.82 -0.17
C ILE A 213 -0.54 -9.56 -0.60
N VAL A 214 0.11 -8.85 0.34
CA VAL A 214 0.88 -7.63 0.03
C VAL A 214 2.01 -7.94 -0.96
N SER A 215 2.71 -9.07 -0.80
CA SER A 215 3.77 -9.45 -1.74
C SER A 215 3.24 -9.68 -3.15
N LYS A 216 2.03 -10.22 -3.30
CA LYS A 216 1.41 -10.41 -4.61
C LYS A 216 0.98 -9.08 -5.25
N MET A 217 0.47 -8.15 -4.47
CA MET A 217 0.18 -6.80 -4.96
C MET A 217 1.45 -6.06 -5.40
N ALA A 218 2.56 -6.27 -4.69
CA ALA A 218 3.86 -5.75 -5.12
C ALA A 218 4.39 -6.45 -6.38
N ASP A 219 4.15 -7.76 -6.55
CA ASP A 219 4.49 -8.48 -7.79
C ASP A 219 3.74 -7.89 -8.99
N ALA A 220 2.43 -7.55 -8.84
CA ALA A 220 1.65 -6.87 -9.88
C ALA A 220 2.29 -5.56 -10.35
N VAL A 221 2.79 -4.75 -9.39
CA VAL A 221 3.49 -3.50 -9.71
C VAL A 221 4.78 -3.77 -10.48
N ILE A 222 5.55 -4.78 -10.08
CA ILE A 222 6.84 -5.11 -10.72
C ILE A 222 6.62 -5.62 -12.14
N GLU A 223 5.67 -6.54 -12.34
CA GLU A 223 5.35 -7.09 -13.66
C GLU A 223 4.84 -6.01 -14.63
N ALA A 224 3.96 -5.12 -14.15
CA ALA A 224 3.48 -4.00 -14.96
C ALA A 224 4.60 -3.05 -15.38
N LYS A 225 5.54 -2.74 -14.48
CA LYS A 225 6.70 -1.89 -14.81
C LYS A 225 7.66 -2.54 -15.79
N GLN A 226 7.86 -3.86 -15.70
CA GLN A 226 8.69 -4.60 -16.65
C GLN A 226 8.05 -4.62 -18.04
N GLY A 227 6.75 -4.90 -18.12
CA GLY A 227 6.02 -4.89 -19.39
C GLY A 227 6.05 -3.52 -20.09
N THR A 228 5.97 -2.41 -19.36
CA THR A 228 6.09 -1.06 -19.94
C THR A 228 7.52 -0.77 -20.42
N ALA A 229 8.54 -1.19 -19.67
CA ALA A 229 9.94 -0.99 -20.06
C ALA A 229 10.31 -1.78 -21.34
N ASP A 230 9.76 -2.98 -21.50
CA ASP A 230 9.98 -3.80 -22.70
C ASP A 230 9.33 -3.14 -23.93
N VAL A 231 8.12 -2.60 -23.80
CA VAL A 231 7.41 -1.90 -24.89
C VAL A 231 8.12 -0.60 -25.28
N ASP A 232 8.57 0.19 -24.30
CA ASP A 232 9.31 1.43 -24.56
C ASP A 232 10.66 1.13 -25.28
N GLY A 233 11.35 0.06 -24.89
CA GLY A 233 12.58 -0.39 -25.54
C GLY A 233 12.37 -0.88 -26.98
N GLU A 234 11.26 -1.55 -27.28
CA GLU A 234 10.92 -1.96 -28.63
C GLU A 234 10.58 -0.75 -29.53
N ILE A 235 9.85 0.25 -28.99
CA ILE A 235 9.52 1.48 -29.73
C ILE A 235 10.78 2.30 -30.03
N GLU A 236 11.71 2.42 -29.09
CA GLU A 236 13.00 3.11 -29.31
C GLU A 236 13.82 2.38 -30.38
N ALA A 237 13.92 1.04 -30.32
CA ALA A 237 14.64 0.25 -31.29
C ALA A 237 14.05 0.37 -32.73
N GLU A 238 12.71 0.32 -32.85
CA GLU A 238 12.04 0.53 -34.14
C GLU A 238 12.25 1.95 -34.69
N SER A 239 12.27 2.96 -33.82
CA SER A 239 12.50 4.36 -34.21
C SER A 239 13.94 4.60 -34.70
N GLU A 240 14.93 3.95 -34.08
CA GLU A 240 16.34 3.99 -34.52
C GLU A 240 16.56 3.25 -35.85
N GLU A 241 15.88 2.10 -36.06
CA GLU A 241 15.96 1.35 -37.31
C GLU A 241 15.32 2.12 -38.47
N PHE A 242 14.22 2.84 -38.22
CA PHE A 242 13.59 3.71 -39.22
C PHE A 242 14.47 4.92 -39.58
N ALA A 243 15.12 5.53 -38.61
CA ALA A 243 16.05 6.65 -38.82
C ALA A 243 17.30 6.23 -39.61
N ALA A 244 17.79 5.00 -39.40
CA ALA A 244 18.96 4.46 -40.10
C ALA A 244 18.66 4.01 -41.59
N THR A 245 17.39 3.90 -41.96
CA THR A 245 17.00 3.53 -43.33
C THR A 245 16.70 4.73 -44.24
N GLU A 246 16.70 5.96 -43.70
CA GLU A 246 16.51 7.22 -44.43
C GLU A 246 17.84 7.96 -44.78
N GLU A 247 19.00 7.45 -44.37
CA GLU A 247 20.32 7.90 -44.82
C GLU A 247 20.88 6.99 -45.96
#